data_3e7229c50e4f047bb54cd04aba3078cd
#
_entry.id   3e7229c50e4f047bb54cd04aba3078cd
#
_cell.length_a   1.000
_cell.length_b   1.000
_cell.length_c   1.000
_cell.angle_alpha   90.00
_cell.angle_beta   90.00
_cell.angle_gamma   90.00
#
_symmetry.space_group_name_H-M   'P 1'
#
loop_
_entity.id
_entity.type
_entity.pdbx_description
1 polymer ?
#
loop_
_entity_poly.entity_id
_entity_poly.type
_entity_poly.pdbx_seq_one_letter_code
_entity_poly.pdbx_strand_id
1 'polypeptide(L)'
;MKKVMLGVSLYPEQETLEEIDAYLKKASTYGFKKVFTSMFSVPGTKEEIIAYFKDFTKIVHKYGMIVSGDCNSELFHRLAATETDLSVFKDIGVDILRMDFSFNDERDATLINNKEGIKIEMSTSFIDVIETAIKNGAKPENISTCHNFYPERYTAPSLEAINDINNYWKAKNIPVAIFISSLVKGSHGPWPVSDGLPTIEEHRDMPIEIQLKHCLALDNVDEII
;
A
#
# COMPACT_ATOMS: atom_id res chain seq x y z
N MET A 1 1.42 -23.44 6.49
CA MET A 1 1.56 -21.98 6.68
C MET A 1 0.94 -21.29 5.48
N LYS A 2 0.13 -20.27 5.71
CA LYS A 2 -0.38 -19.39 4.67
C LYS A 2 0.80 -18.70 3.98
N LYS A 3 0.74 -18.57 2.67
CA LYS A 3 1.80 -17.87 1.92
C LYS A 3 1.57 -16.36 2.07
N VAL A 4 2.41 -15.70 2.85
CA VAL A 4 2.41 -14.24 3.00
C VAL A 4 3.14 -13.62 1.81
N MET A 5 2.58 -12.57 1.20
CA MET A 5 3.22 -11.82 0.13
C MET A 5 4.22 -10.82 0.72
N LEU A 6 5.43 -10.80 0.15
CA LEU A 6 6.43 -9.79 0.52
C LEU A 6 6.43 -8.65 -0.50
N GLY A 7 6.45 -7.44 0.01
CA GLY A 7 6.54 -6.20 -0.75
C GLY A 7 7.73 -5.34 -0.34
N VAL A 8 8.00 -4.33 -1.15
CA VAL A 8 8.95 -3.26 -0.86
C VAL A 8 8.29 -1.92 -1.10
N SER A 9 8.70 -0.90 -0.34
CA SER A 9 8.31 0.49 -0.60
C SER A 9 9.34 1.17 -1.47
N LEU A 10 8.87 1.93 -2.47
CA LEU A 10 9.71 2.78 -3.33
C LEU A 10 9.15 4.21 -3.34
N TYR A 11 10.06 5.17 -3.29
CA TYR A 11 9.75 6.60 -3.24
C TYR A 11 10.38 7.30 -4.44
N PRO A 12 9.61 7.51 -5.52
CA PRO A 12 10.11 7.96 -6.82
C PRO A 12 10.91 9.26 -6.80
N GLU A 13 10.62 10.13 -5.83
CA GLU A 13 11.34 11.41 -5.68
C GLU A 13 12.75 11.26 -5.09
N GLN A 14 13.13 10.08 -4.65
CA GLN A 14 14.41 9.80 -3.97
C GLN A 14 15.33 8.90 -4.78
N GLU A 15 14.84 8.31 -5.88
CA GLU A 15 15.59 7.35 -6.69
C GLU A 15 15.31 7.57 -8.19
N THR A 16 16.31 7.32 -9.02
CA THR A 16 16.14 7.27 -10.48
C THR A 16 15.47 5.97 -10.92
N LEU A 17 14.87 5.95 -12.11
CA LEU A 17 14.27 4.74 -12.68
C LEU A 17 15.31 3.62 -12.89
N GLU A 18 16.59 3.96 -13.16
CA GLU A 18 17.68 3.01 -13.29
C GLU A 18 18.02 2.35 -11.94
N GLU A 19 18.05 3.12 -10.85
CA GLU A 19 18.27 2.61 -9.50
C GLU A 19 17.09 1.72 -9.07
N ILE A 20 15.87 2.13 -9.35
CA ILE A 20 14.65 1.35 -9.12
C ILE A 20 14.71 0.02 -9.89
N ASP A 21 15.10 0.02 -11.18
CA ASP A 21 15.24 -1.20 -11.99
C ASP A 21 16.27 -2.16 -11.38
N ALA A 22 17.43 -1.64 -10.98
CA ALA A 22 18.48 -2.43 -10.34
C ALA A 22 18.03 -3.02 -9.00
N TYR A 23 17.33 -2.22 -8.17
CA TYR A 23 16.81 -2.67 -6.89
C TYR A 23 15.75 -3.75 -7.05
N LEU A 24 14.76 -3.55 -7.94
CA LEU A 24 13.69 -4.51 -8.18
C LEU A 24 14.19 -5.81 -8.80
N LYS A 25 15.20 -5.74 -9.67
CA LYS A 25 15.91 -6.93 -10.16
C LYS A 25 16.42 -7.77 -9.00
N LYS A 26 17.06 -7.15 -8.01
CA LYS A 26 17.55 -7.82 -6.82
C LYS A 26 16.40 -8.35 -5.95
N ALA A 27 15.41 -7.53 -5.64
CA ALA A 27 14.26 -7.91 -4.83
C ALA A 27 13.49 -9.11 -5.41
N SER A 28 13.34 -9.17 -6.75
CA SER A 28 12.68 -10.29 -7.43
C SER A 28 13.34 -11.64 -7.17
N THR A 29 14.69 -11.67 -7.05
CA THR A 29 15.43 -12.90 -6.77
C THR A 29 15.18 -13.44 -5.36
N TYR A 30 14.74 -12.59 -4.44
CA TYR A 30 14.35 -12.95 -3.08
C TYR A 30 12.83 -13.22 -2.92
N GLY A 31 12.09 -13.19 -4.03
CA GLY A 31 10.68 -13.57 -4.02
C GLY A 31 9.70 -12.45 -3.66
N PHE A 32 10.13 -11.21 -3.61
CA PHE A 32 9.23 -10.06 -3.45
C PHE A 32 8.27 -9.96 -4.63
N LYS A 33 7.01 -9.58 -4.36
CA LYS A 33 5.91 -9.61 -5.33
C LYS A 33 5.05 -8.36 -5.36
N LYS A 34 5.23 -7.43 -4.44
CA LYS A 34 4.48 -6.16 -4.38
C LYS A 34 5.45 -5.00 -4.26
N VAL A 35 5.12 -3.91 -4.93
CA VAL A 35 5.73 -2.60 -4.74
C VAL A 35 4.65 -1.66 -4.23
N PHE A 36 4.89 -1.05 -3.07
CA PHE A 36 4.14 0.09 -2.58
C PHE A 36 4.85 1.37 -3.01
N THR A 37 4.10 2.37 -3.47
CA THR A 37 4.65 3.68 -3.81
C THR A 37 3.67 4.80 -3.52
N SER A 38 4.19 5.95 -3.07
CA SER A 38 3.40 7.17 -2.90
C SER A 38 3.33 7.92 -4.23
N MET A 39 2.15 7.93 -4.85
CA MET A 39 1.97 8.59 -6.15
C MET A 39 1.84 10.11 -6.05
N PHE A 40 1.45 10.64 -4.90
CA PHE A 40 1.24 12.07 -4.72
C PHE A 40 2.52 12.86 -4.43
N SER A 41 3.64 12.19 -4.17
CA SER A 41 4.93 12.82 -3.93
C SER A 41 5.62 13.30 -5.23
N VAL A 42 5.22 12.78 -6.39
CA VAL A 42 5.81 13.16 -7.68
C VAL A 42 5.26 14.52 -8.13
N PRO A 43 6.13 15.55 -8.28
CA PRO A 43 5.73 16.85 -8.77
C PRO A 43 5.48 16.82 -10.29
N GLY A 44 4.80 17.84 -10.82
CA GLY A 44 4.63 17.99 -12.27
C GLY A 44 3.17 18.18 -12.69
N THR A 45 2.94 18.26 -13.98
CA THR A 45 1.60 18.27 -14.59
C THR A 45 0.97 16.89 -14.54
N LYS A 46 -0.32 16.79 -14.86
CA LYS A 46 -1.02 15.51 -15.01
C LYS A 46 -0.29 14.58 -15.99
N GLU A 47 0.09 15.13 -17.14
CA GLU A 47 0.75 14.39 -18.22
C GLU A 47 2.13 13.87 -17.81
N GLU A 48 2.91 14.67 -17.07
CA GLU A 48 4.22 14.30 -16.55
C GLU A 48 4.11 13.19 -15.49
N ILE A 49 3.15 13.29 -14.58
CA ILE A 49 2.88 12.26 -13.57
C ILE A 49 2.48 10.95 -14.26
N ILE A 50 1.57 10.99 -15.22
CA ILE A 50 1.13 9.81 -15.97
C ILE A 50 2.31 9.17 -16.72
N ALA A 51 3.13 9.97 -17.40
CA ALA A 51 4.28 9.48 -18.14
C ALA A 51 5.29 8.79 -17.22
N TYR A 52 5.64 9.44 -16.10
CA TYR A 52 6.56 8.90 -15.11
C TYR A 52 6.08 7.54 -14.57
N PHE A 53 4.82 7.49 -14.11
CA PHE A 53 4.29 6.25 -13.52
C PHE A 53 4.08 5.14 -14.55
N LYS A 54 3.85 5.44 -15.81
CA LYS A 54 3.86 4.42 -16.89
C LYS A 54 5.21 3.74 -17.02
N ASP A 55 6.30 4.49 -16.96
CA ASP A 55 7.64 3.93 -17.01
C ASP A 55 7.98 3.17 -15.72
N PHE A 56 7.61 3.72 -14.56
CA PHE A 56 7.78 3.07 -13.25
C PHE A 56 7.05 1.71 -13.18
N THR A 57 5.76 1.67 -13.49
CA THR A 57 4.96 0.43 -13.42
C THR A 57 5.43 -0.61 -14.41
N LYS A 58 5.87 -0.18 -15.61
CA LYS A 58 6.50 -1.06 -16.59
C LYS A 58 7.74 -1.75 -16.04
N ILE A 59 8.58 -1.02 -15.29
CA ILE A 59 9.75 -1.60 -14.61
C ILE A 59 9.31 -2.62 -13.54
N VAL A 60 8.31 -2.28 -12.72
CA VAL A 60 7.79 -3.19 -11.69
C VAL A 60 7.25 -4.49 -12.31
N HIS A 61 6.42 -4.36 -13.34
CA HIS A 61 5.82 -5.50 -14.02
C HIS A 61 6.85 -6.37 -14.76
N LYS A 62 7.95 -5.81 -15.25
CA LYS A 62 9.08 -6.55 -15.84
C LYS A 62 9.60 -7.64 -14.92
N TYR A 63 9.52 -7.46 -13.61
CA TYR A 63 9.95 -8.42 -12.59
C TYR A 63 8.82 -9.28 -12.02
N GLY A 64 7.63 -9.23 -12.60
CA GLY A 64 6.47 -10.00 -12.16
C GLY A 64 5.95 -9.60 -10.78
N MET A 65 6.10 -8.32 -10.45
CA MET A 65 5.56 -7.70 -9.24
C MET A 65 4.31 -6.87 -9.58
N ILE A 66 3.43 -6.67 -8.59
CA ILE A 66 2.27 -5.79 -8.68
C ILE A 66 2.56 -4.44 -8.02
N VAL A 67 1.85 -3.40 -8.47
CA VAL A 67 1.96 -2.03 -7.97
C VAL A 67 0.77 -1.67 -7.11
N SER A 68 1.03 -1.28 -5.85
CA SER A 68 0.08 -0.58 -4.97
C SER A 68 0.46 0.90 -4.93
N GLY A 69 -0.35 1.73 -5.57
CA GLY A 69 -0.15 3.18 -5.63
C GLY A 69 -0.99 3.90 -4.59
N ASP A 70 -0.33 4.64 -3.68
CA ASP A 70 -0.99 5.45 -2.68
C ASP A 70 -1.47 6.78 -3.28
N CYS A 71 -2.75 7.07 -3.12
CA CYS A 71 -3.43 8.19 -3.76
C CYS A 71 -4.26 8.98 -2.74
N ASN A 72 -3.93 10.25 -2.57
CA ASN A 72 -4.74 11.17 -1.80
C ASN A 72 -5.82 11.84 -2.68
N SER A 73 -6.74 12.55 -2.05
CA SER A 73 -7.86 13.20 -2.74
C SER A 73 -7.39 14.24 -3.77
N GLU A 74 -6.32 14.97 -3.49
CA GLU A 74 -5.76 15.97 -4.40
C GLU A 74 -5.27 15.33 -5.71
N LEU A 75 -4.44 14.28 -5.61
CA LEU A 75 -3.95 13.55 -6.78
C LEU A 75 -5.08 12.90 -7.57
N PHE A 76 -6.07 12.31 -6.87
CA PHE A 76 -7.23 11.70 -7.50
C PHE A 76 -7.95 12.67 -8.43
N HIS A 77 -8.25 13.87 -7.93
CA HIS A 77 -8.88 14.93 -8.74
C HIS A 77 -7.94 15.50 -9.82
N ARG A 78 -6.65 15.66 -9.52
CA ARG A 78 -5.64 16.16 -10.46
C ARG A 78 -5.49 15.24 -11.67
N LEU A 79 -5.59 13.93 -11.47
CA LEU A 79 -5.60 12.94 -12.54
C LEU A 79 -6.95 12.86 -13.26
N ALA A 80 -7.96 13.62 -12.82
CA ALA A 80 -9.34 13.61 -13.32
C ALA A 80 -10.00 12.23 -13.18
N ALA A 81 -9.64 11.48 -12.15
CA ALA A 81 -10.33 10.24 -11.78
C ALA A 81 -11.65 10.54 -11.07
N THR A 82 -12.59 9.62 -11.20
CA THR A 82 -13.86 9.65 -10.48
C THR A 82 -14.17 8.25 -9.93
N GLU A 83 -15.16 8.15 -9.05
CA GLU A 83 -15.61 6.85 -8.52
C GLU A 83 -16.14 5.89 -9.61
N THR A 84 -16.50 6.41 -10.78
CA THR A 84 -17.00 5.63 -11.92
C THR A 84 -15.97 5.43 -13.03
N ASP A 85 -14.81 6.12 -12.94
CA ASP A 85 -13.76 6.07 -13.97
C ASP A 85 -12.37 6.11 -13.36
N LEU A 86 -11.72 4.95 -13.30
CA LEU A 86 -10.34 4.76 -12.89
C LEU A 86 -9.41 4.45 -14.07
N SER A 87 -9.85 4.74 -15.30
CA SER A 87 -9.09 4.41 -16.52
C SER A 87 -7.66 4.98 -16.51
N VAL A 88 -7.45 6.16 -15.95
CA VAL A 88 -6.12 6.77 -15.83
C VAL A 88 -5.18 5.89 -14.99
N PHE A 89 -5.63 5.31 -13.89
CA PHE A 89 -4.80 4.42 -13.08
C PHE A 89 -4.56 3.08 -13.79
N LYS A 90 -5.56 2.58 -14.52
CA LYS A 90 -5.40 1.39 -15.35
C LYS A 90 -4.38 1.61 -16.46
N ASP A 91 -4.45 2.75 -17.15
CA ASP A 91 -3.52 3.13 -18.22
C ASP A 91 -2.08 3.36 -17.72
N ILE A 92 -1.93 3.81 -16.49
CA ILE A 92 -0.64 3.89 -15.78
C ILE A 92 -0.11 2.48 -15.48
N GLY A 93 -0.97 1.50 -15.24
CA GLY A 93 -0.60 0.14 -14.85
C GLY A 93 -0.64 -0.10 -13.34
N VAL A 94 -1.46 0.66 -12.60
CA VAL A 94 -1.70 0.41 -11.16
C VAL A 94 -2.58 -0.82 -11.00
N ASP A 95 -2.15 -1.78 -10.18
CA ASP A 95 -2.88 -3.02 -9.87
C ASP A 95 -3.77 -2.86 -8.64
N ILE A 96 -3.28 -2.12 -7.65
CA ILE A 96 -3.96 -1.80 -6.40
C ILE A 96 -3.92 -0.29 -6.21
N LEU A 97 -5.07 0.34 -6.06
CA LEU A 97 -5.17 1.76 -5.72
C LEU A 97 -5.42 1.88 -4.22
N ARG A 98 -4.42 2.36 -3.48
CA ARG A 98 -4.57 2.64 -2.06
C ARG A 98 -5.16 4.02 -1.89
N MET A 99 -6.36 4.05 -1.34
CA MET A 99 -7.09 5.29 -1.08
C MET A 99 -6.75 5.80 0.32
N ASP A 100 -6.09 6.95 0.37
CA ASP A 100 -5.81 7.65 1.63
C ASP A 100 -6.98 8.55 2.08
N PHE A 101 -8.11 8.40 1.42
CA PHE A 101 -9.37 9.10 1.73
C PHE A 101 -10.57 8.22 1.36
N SER A 102 -11.75 8.64 1.79
CA SER A 102 -13.04 8.04 1.45
C SER A 102 -14.04 9.15 1.11
N PHE A 103 -15.04 8.83 0.31
CA PHE A 103 -16.16 9.75 0.05
C PHE A 103 -17.15 9.78 1.21
N ASN A 104 -17.13 8.78 2.09
CA ASN A 104 -18.05 8.57 3.21
C ASN A 104 -19.54 8.45 2.79
N ASP A 105 -19.79 7.92 1.58
CA ASP A 105 -21.12 7.67 1.04
C ASP A 105 -21.11 6.49 0.02
N GLU A 106 -22.19 6.33 -0.77
CA GLU A 106 -22.35 5.25 -1.75
C GLU A 106 -21.27 5.23 -2.86
N ARG A 107 -20.55 6.33 -3.06
CA ARG A 107 -19.44 6.40 -4.03
C ARG A 107 -18.30 5.46 -3.68
N ASP A 108 -18.07 5.19 -2.40
CA ASP A 108 -17.06 4.21 -1.99
C ASP A 108 -17.38 2.81 -2.52
N ALA A 109 -18.66 2.40 -2.51
CA ALA A 109 -19.09 1.13 -3.08
C ALA A 109 -18.94 1.11 -4.61
N THR A 110 -19.22 2.21 -5.28
CA THR A 110 -19.04 2.37 -6.73
C THR A 110 -17.56 2.25 -7.11
N LEU A 111 -16.68 2.96 -6.40
CA LEU A 111 -15.23 2.92 -6.58
C LEU A 111 -14.68 1.49 -6.41
N ILE A 112 -15.09 0.80 -5.34
CA ILE A 112 -14.66 -0.58 -5.06
C ILE A 112 -15.08 -1.53 -6.17
N ASN A 113 -16.25 -1.34 -6.75
CA ASN A 113 -16.77 -2.16 -7.84
C ASN A 113 -16.34 -1.69 -9.23
N ASN A 114 -15.27 -0.90 -9.34
CA ASN A 114 -14.82 -0.31 -10.60
C ASN A 114 -14.72 -1.33 -11.74
N LYS A 115 -15.00 -0.87 -12.95
CA LYS A 115 -14.99 -1.70 -14.18
C LYS A 115 -13.58 -2.00 -14.70
N GLU A 116 -12.57 -1.25 -14.26
CA GLU A 116 -11.18 -1.40 -14.66
C GLU A 116 -10.50 -2.59 -14.00
N GLY A 117 -11.12 -3.17 -12.97
CA GLY A 117 -10.60 -4.32 -12.24
C GLY A 117 -9.40 -3.99 -11.36
N ILE A 118 -9.29 -2.73 -10.93
CA ILE A 118 -8.28 -2.28 -9.98
C ILE A 118 -8.77 -2.65 -8.58
N LYS A 119 -7.92 -3.31 -7.81
CA LYS A 119 -8.22 -3.59 -6.40
C LYS A 119 -8.12 -2.32 -5.57
N ILE A 120 -9.07 -2.09 -4.68
CA ILE A 120 -9.06 -0.93 -3.80
C ILE A 120 -8.49 -1.35 -2.44
N GLU A 121 -7.41 -0.67 -2.04
CA GLU A 121 -6.80 -0.84 -0.72
C GLU A 121 -7.14 0.37 0.14
N MET A 122 -7.61 0.14 1.36
CA MET A 122 -7.98 1.20 2.30
C MET A 122 -7.24 1.02 3.63
N SER A 123 -7.17 2.10 4.43
CA SER A 123 -6.62 1.97 5.78
C SER A 123 -7.41 0.94 6.60
N THR A 124 -6.70 0.11 7.37
CA THR A 124 -7.33 -0.83 8.31
C THR A 124 -8.23 -0.14 9.33
N SER A 125 -8.03 1.15 9.58
CA SER A 125 -8.85 1.97 10.49
C SER A 125 -10.16 2.45 9.88
N PHE A 126 -10.37 2.27 8.56
CA PHE A 126 -11.60 2.68 7.88
C PHE A 126 -12.72 1.64 8.04
N ILE A 127 -12.92 1.13 9.27
CA ILE A 127 -13.88 0.06 9.55
C ILE A 127 -15.28 0.46 9.11
N ASP A 128 -15.80 1.56 9.62
CA ASP A 128 -17.17 2.02 9.31
C ASP A 128 -17.38 2.35 7.83
N VAL A 129 -16.34 2.89 7.17
CA VAL A 129 -16.36 3.19 5.74
C VAL A 129 -16.51 1.90 4.93
N ILE A 130 -15.64 0.92 5.16
CA ILE A 130 -15.65 -0.36 4.44
C ILE A 130 -16.93 -1.13 4.71
N GLU A 131 -17.40 -1.17 5.97
CA GLU A 131 -18.67 -1.81 6.34
C GLU A 131 -19.85 -1.15 5.61
N THR A 132 -19.86 0.18 5.55
CA THR A 132 -20.91 0.93 4.85
C THR A 132 -20.83 0.68 3.35
N ALA A 133 -19.65 0.67 2.75
CA ALA A 133 -19.48 0.35 1.35
C ALA A 133 -19.98 -1.08 1.03
N ILE A 134 -19.69 -2.07 1.87
CA ILE A 134 -20.19 -3.45 1.71
C ILE A 134 -21.72 -3.49 1.81
N LYS A 135 -22.33 -2.79 2.77
CA LYS A 135 -23.79 -2.66 2.87
C LYS A 135 -24.41 -2.03 1.63
N ASN A 136 -23.70 -1.11 0.99
CA ASN A 136 -24.09 -0.46 -0.26
C ASN A 136 -23.72 -1.27 -1.52
N GLY A 137 -23.29 -2.53 -1.36
CA GLY A 137 -23.08 -3.46 -2.45
C GLY A 137 -21.64 -3.56 -2.96
N ALA A 138 -20.65 -3.01 -2.24
CA ALA A 138 -19.26 -3.27 -2.55
C ALA A 138 -18.92 -4.75 -2.37
N LYS A 139 -18.16 -5.31 -3.31
CA LYS A 139 -17.71 -6.69 -3.29
C LYS A 139 -16.46 -6.84 -2.43
N PRO A 140 -16.50 -7.62 -1.33
CA PRO A 140 -15.34 -7.78 -0.44
C PRO A 140 -14.08 -8.29 -1.14
N GLU A 141 -14.21 -9.11 -2.19
CA GLU A 141 -13.07 -9.60 -2.97
C GLU A 141 -12.29 -8.51 -3.71
N ASN A 142 -12.91 -7.34 -3.93
CA ASN A 142 -12.26 -6.17 -4.53
C ASN A 142 -11.54 -5.28 -3.50
N ILE A 143 -11.65 -5.62 -2.20
CA ILE A 143 -11.09 -4.83 -1.10
C ILE A 143 -9.82 -5.51 -0.57
N SER A 144 -8.83 -4.73 -0.23
CA SER A 144 -7.75 -5.06 0.70
C SER A 144 -7.59 -3.95 1.72
N THR A 145 -6.95 -4.27 2.84
CA THR A 145 -6.66 -3.27 3.86
C THR A 145 -5.16 -3.21 4.11
N CYS A 146 -4.66 -2.02 4.43
CA CYS A 146 -3.27 -1.80 4.73
C CYS A 146 -3.16 -0.90 5.96
N HIS A 147 -2.35 -1.31 6.92
CA HIS A 147 -2.00 -0.44 8.03
C HIS A 147 -1.21 0.77 7.54
N ASN A 148 -1.23 1.83 8.34
CA ASN A 148 -0.29 2.93 8.16
C ASN A 148 1.06 2.57 8.79
N PHE A 149 2.08 3.35 8.46
CA PHE A 149 3.36 3.39 9.15
C PHE A 149 3.50 4.72 9.89
N TYR A 150 4.35 4.75 10.91
CA TYR A 150 4.38 5.85 11.88
C TYR A 150 5.81 6.36 12.07
N PRO A 151 6.13 7.59 11.61
CA PRO A 151 7.51 8.11 11.63
C PRO A 151 8.00 8.52 13.03
N GLU A 152 7.07 8.85 13.94
CA GLU A 152 7.41 9.35 15.26
C GLU A 152 7.24 8.29 16.35
N ARG A 153 8.14 8.29 17.32
CA ARG A 153 8.07 7.38 18.49
C ARG A 153 6.77 7.57 19.25
N TYR A 154 6.25 6.47 19.75
CA TYR A 154 5.04 6.40 20.57
C TYR A 154 3.76 6.82 19.85
N THR A 155 3.77 6.86 18.52
CA THR A 155 2.58 7.18 17.71
C THR A 155 1.97 5.97 17.04
N ALA A 156 2.73 4.90 16.86
CA ALA A 156 2.21 3.67 16.27
C ALA A 156 1.34 2.89 17.28
N PRO A 157 0.33 2.15 16.79
CA PRO A 157 -0.47 1.27 17.63
C PRO A 157 0.37 0.19 18.30
N SER A 158 -0.12 -0.31 19.45
CA SER A 158 0.46 -1.49 20.11
C SER A 158 0.19 -2.76 19.30
N LEU A 159 1.00 -3.79 19.55
CA LEU A 159 0.79 -5.12 18.99
C LEU A 159 -0.62 -5.66 19.25
N GLU A 160 -1.17 -5.44 20.46
CA GLU A 160 -2.51 -5.89 20.84
C GLU A 160 -3.57 -5.24 19.92
N ALA A 161 -3.52 -3.92 19.75
CA ALA A 161 -4.45 -3.18 18.89
C ALA A 161 -4.36 -3.64 17.43
N ILE A 162 -3.13 -3.87 16.91
CA ILE A 162 -2.92 -4.38 15.55
C ILE A 162 -3.51 -5.79 15.41
N ASN A 163 -3.32 -6.64 16.40
CA ASN A 163 -3.83 -8.02 16.38
C ASN A 163 -5.36 -8.06 16.33
N ASP A 164 -6.02 -7.19 17.10
CA ASP A 164 -7.48 -7.09 17.13
C ASP A 164 -8.03 -6.65 15.76
N ILE A 165 -7.43 -5.63 15.16
CA ILE A 165 -7.81 -5.13 13.83
C ILE A 165 -7.56 -6.19 12.75
N ASN A 166 -6.41 -6.88 12.79
CA ASN A 166 -6.10 -7.93 11.83
C ASN A 166 -7.11 -9.09 11.92
N ASN A 167 -7.44 -9.54 13.13
CA ASN A 167 -8.41 -10.60 13.34
C ASN A 167 -9.82 -10.20 12.88
N TYR A 168 -10.19 -8.92 13.06
CA TYR A 168 -11.45 -8.38 12.55
C TYR A 168 -11.54 -8.52 11.03
N TRP A 169 -10.52 -8.09 10.27
CA TRP A 169 -10.49 -8.18 8.82
C TRP A 169 -10.37 -9.62 8.31
N LYS A 170 -9.53 -10.42 8.99
CA LYS A 170 -9.40 -11.85 8.69
C LYS A 170 -10.73 -12.59 8.79
N ALA A 171 -11.54 -12.30 9.82
CA ALA A 171 -12.86 -12.90 9.98
C ALA A 171 -13.82 -12.58 8.81
N LYS A 172 -13.57 -11.50 8.06
CA LYS A 172 -14.32 -11.08 6.88
C LYS A 172 -13.69 -11.53 5.56
N ASN A 173 -12.58 -12.27 5.60
CA ASN A 173 -11.77 -12.67 4.44
C ASN A 173 -11.25 -11.46 3.64
N ILE A 174 -11.02 -10.32 4.27
CA ILE A 174 -10.39 -9.13 3.67
C ILE A 174 -8.90 -9.18 3.99
N PRO A 175 -8.01 -9.18 2.98
CA PRO A 175 -6.57 -9.22 3.18
C PRO A 175 -6.03 -8.01 3.94
N VAL A 176 -5.00 -8.23 4.76
CA VAL A 176 -4.34 -7.21 5.57
C VAL A 176 -2.86 -7.12 5.20
N ALA A 177 -2.43 -5.91 4.86
CA ALA A 177 -1.01 -5.55 4.70
C ALA A 177 -0.49 -4.79 5.92
N ILE A 178 0.80 -4.97 6.23
CA ILE A 178 1.51 -4.31 7.33
C ILE A 178 2.89 -3.84 6.86
N PHE A 179 3.37 -2.74 7.43
CA PHE A 179 4.74 -2.26 7.19
C PHE A 179 5.69 -2.69 8.30
N ILE A 180 6.87 -3.11 7.89
CA ILE A 180 8.04 -3.26 8.75
C ILE A 180 9.11 -2.28 8.28
N SER A 181 10.02 -1.89 9.16
CA SER A 181 10.95 -0.81 8.84
C SER A 181 12.40 -1.21 9.06
N SER A 182 13.22 -0.96 8.03
CA SER A 182 14.67 -1.06 8.16
C SER A 182 15.23 0.17 8.89
N LEU A 183 16.19 -0.07 9.78
CA LEU A 183 16.98 0.98 10.45
C LEU A 183 18.36 1.18 9.79
N VAL A 184 18.56 0.59 8.61
CA VAL A 184 19.81 0.77 7.85
C VAL A 184 19.93 2.22 7.40
N LYS A 185 21.13 2.79 7.57
CA LYS A 185 21.40 4.16 7.13
C LYS A 185 21.16 4.28 5.61
N GLY A 186 20.39 5.29 5.23
CA GLY A 186 20.01 5.52 3.84
C GLY A 186 18.74 4.78 3.41
N SER A 187 17.98 4.22 4.34
CA SER A 187 16.61 3.78 4.05
C SER A 187 15.74 4.97 3.67
N HIS A 188 14.93 4.81 2.63
CA HIS A 188 14.03 5.83 2.13
C HIS A 188 12.67 5.73 2.79
N GLY A 189 11.94 6.84 2.82
CA GLY A 189 10.58 6.97 3.30
C GLY A 189 9.98 8.30 2.87
N PRO A 190 8.66 8.52 2.98
CA PRO A 190 8.03 9.78 2.59
C PRO A 190 8.38 10.94 3.54
N TRP A 191 9.02 10.63 4.68
CA TRP A 191 9.57 11.56 5.66
C TRP A 191 10.99 11.15 6.03
N PRO A 192 11.78 12.04 6.70
CA PRO A 192 13.08 11.64 7.25
C PRO A 192 12.95 10.41 8.15
N VAL A 193 13.65 9.34 7.82
CA VAL A 193 13.59 8.07 8.55
C VAL A 193 14.67 8.07 9.63
N SER A 194 14.40 8.75 10.73
CA SER A 194 15.30 8.77 11.91
C SER A 194 14.98 7.67 12.91
N ASP A 195 13.69 7.38 13.10
CA ASP A 195 13.17 6.43 14.07
C ASP A 195 12.43 5.25 13.40
N GLY A 196 12.66 5.03 12.11
CA GLY A 196 11.96 4.01 11.33
C GLY A 196 10.51 4.39 11.01
N LEU A 197 9.84 3.51 10.28
CA LEU A 197 8.45 3.65 9.81
C LEU A 197 7.64 2.38 10.09
N PRO A 198 7.66 1.80 11.30
CA PRO A 198 6.92 0.56 11.56
C PRO A 198 5.43 0.81 11.69
N THR A 199 4.61 -0.21 11.47
CA THR A 199 3.19 -0.23 11.83
C THR A 199 2.99 -0.48 13.33
N ILE A 200 3.82 -1.33 13.94
CA ILE A 200 3.72 -1.74 15.35
C ILE A 200 4.77 -0.99 16.15
N GLU A 201 4.37 -0.31 17.24
CA GLU A 201 5.32 0.47 18.04
C GLU A 201 6.44 -0.39 18.64
N GLU A 202 6.14 -1.59 19.09
CA GLU A 202 7.13 -2.51 19.66
C GLU A 202 8.18 -2.98 18.64
N HIS A 203 7.92 -2.80 17.32
CA HIS A 203 8.89 -3.13 16.28
C HIS A 203 9.96 -2.05 16.06
N ARG A 204 9.75 -0.84 16.55
CA ARG A 204 10.53 0.35 16.19
C ARG A 204 12.04 0.18 16.31
N ASP A 205 12.49 -0.43 17.37
CA ASP A 205 13.93 -0.64 17.62
C ASP A 205 14.38 -2.10 17.36
N MET A 206 13.50 -2.93 16.79
CA MET A 206 13.84 -4.32 16.48
C MET A 206 14.54 -4.42 15.12
N PRO A 207 15.54 -5.33 14.97
CA PRO A 207 16.07 -5.70 13.66
C PRO A 207 14.95 -6.14 12.72
N ILE A 208 15.04 -5.76 11.42
CA ILE A 208 13.98 -6.01 10.45
C ILE A 208 13.63 -7.51 10.30
N GLU A 209 14.62 -8.39 10.44
CA GLU A 209 14.40 -9.83 10.39
C GLU A 209 13.59 -10.35 11.59
N ILE A 210 13.63 -9.67 12.73
CA ILE A 210 12.80 -9.98 13.89
C ILE A 210 11.38 -9.48 13.68
N GLN A 211 11.22 -8.25 13.16
CA GLN A 211 9.92 -7.71 12.77
C GLN A 211 9.22 -8.64 11.78
N LEU A 212 9.94 -9.08 10.72
CA LEU A 212 9.42 -10.03 9.72
C LEU A 212 8.96 -11.35 10.36
N LYS A 213 9.82 -11.98 11.18
CA LYS A 213 9.48 -13.24 11.85
C LYS A 213 8.28 -13.08 12.79
N HIS A 214 8.18 -11.95 13.47
CA HIS A 214 7.06 -11.64 14.35
C HIS A 214 5.76 -11.52 13.55
N CYS A 215 5.74 -10.72 12.47
CA CYS A 215 4.56 -10.61 11.60
C CYS A 215 4.13 -11.97 11.02
N LEU A 216 5.09 -12.81 10.60
CA LEU A 216 4.79 -14.16 10.12
C LEU A 216 4.20 -15.07 11.22
N ALA A 217 4.62 -14.89 12.48
CA ALA A 217 4.13 -15.67 13.61
C ALA A 217 2.71 -15.30 14.05
N LEU A 218 2.24 -14.07 13.76
CA LEU A 218 0.88 -13.63 14.06
C LEU A 218 -0.19 -14.40 13.28
N ASP A 219 0.16 -14.94 12.10
CA ASP A 219 -0.72 -15.74 11.22
C ASP A 219 -2.04 -15.02 10.81
N ASN A 220 -2.09 -13.70 10.96
CA ASN A 220 -3.24 -12.85 10.58
C ASN A 220 -2.86 -11.68 9.68
N VAL A 221 -1.69 -11.77 9.06
CA VAL A 221 -1.17 -10.84 8.06
C VAL A 221 -1.09 -11.55 6.71
N ASP A 222 -1.48 -10.89 5.63
CA ASP A 222 -1.44 -11.42 4.27
C ASP A 222 -0.26 -10.88 3.47
N GLU A 223 0.16 -9.65 3.76
CA GLU A 223 1.19 -8.93 3.05
C GLU A 223 2.09 -8.18 4.03
N ILE A 224 3.40 -8.23 3.81
CA ILE A 224 4.42 -7.50 4.60
C ILE A 224 5.25 -6.67 3.63
N ILE A 225 5.29 -5.36 3.87
CA ILE A 225 5.93 -4.35 3.01
C ILE A 225 7.08 -3.69 3.78
#